data_2885000147739c9baf3fd8f18690ea4a
#
_entry.id   2885000147739c9baf3fd8f18690ea4a
#
_cell.length_a   1.000
_cell.length_b   1.000
_cell.length_c   1.000
_cell.angle_alpha   90.00
_cell.angle_beta   90.00
_cell.angle_gamma   90.00
#
_symmetry.space_group_name_H-M   'P 1'
#
loop_
_entity.id
_entity.type
_entity.pdbx_description
1 polymer ?
#
loop_
_entity_poly.entity_id
_entity_poly.type
_entity_poly.pdbx_seq_one_letter_code
_entity_poly.pdbx_strand_id
1 'polypeptide(L)'
;VFVSQSGETADTLATLRYAKEQGQHIVSVVNVPTSTIARESHVVAPTLAGPEIGVASTKAFTCQLSVLACLAVAFGRARGVIDRKCEAELVASLIGVPGLMAEALKREPQAE
;
A
#
# COMPACT_ATOMS: atom_id res chain seq x y z
N VAL A 1 -3.82 10.03 -4.03
CA VAL A 1 -3.80 8.70 -3.40
C VAL A 1 -4.12 8.86 -1.93
N PHE A 2 -5.03 8.05 -1.39
CA PHE A 2 -5.44 8.03 0.01
C PHE A 2 -5.06 6.68 0.63
N VAL A 3 -4.47 6.70 1.82
CA VAL A 3 -4.00 5.49 2.50
C VAL A 3 -4.69 5.39 3.85
N SER A 4 -5.32 4.26 4.13
CA SER A 4 -5.97 3.99 5.41
C SER A 4 -6.02 2.49 5.67
N GLN A 5 -5.77 2.07 6.90
CA GLN A 5 -5.90 0.65 7.26
C GLN A 5 -7.39 0.25 7.30
N SER A 6 -8.18 0.92 8.09
CA SER A 6 -9.62 0.62 8.26
C SER A 6 -10.48 1.13 7.09
N GLY A 7 -10.01 2.19 6.40
CA GLY A 7 -10.83 2.89 5.41
C GLY A 7 -11.99 3.70 5.99
N GLU A 8 -11.98 3.96 7.31
CA GLU A 8 -13.04 4.69 8.03
C GLU A 8 -12.48 5.91 8.80
N THR A 9 -11.22 6.31 8.55
CA THR A 9 -10.59 7.46 9.22
C THR A 9 -11.28 8.76 8.80
N ALA A 10 -11.90 9.45 9.74
CA ALA A 10 -12.76 10.61 9.47
C ALA A 10 -12.04 11.73 8.70
N ASP A 11 -10.83 12.11 9.12
CA ASP A 11 -10.05 13.17 8.48
C ASP A 11 -9.64 12.79 7.04
N THR A 12 -9.26 11.52 6.85
CA THR A 12 -8.92 10.99 5.52
C THR A 12 -10.13 11.02 4.61
N LEU A 13 -11.30 10.65 5.12
CA LEU A 13 -12.56 10.64 4.38
C LEU A 13 -13.01 12.06 4.00
N ALA A 14 -12.89 13.01 4.93
CA ALA A 14 -13.19 14.43 4.66
C ALA A 14 -12.30 14.98 3.54
N THR A 15 -10.99 14.71 3.61
CA THR A 15 -10.03 15.13 2.59
C THR A 15 -10.30 14.46 1.22
N LEU A 16 -10.70 13.19 1.22
CA LEU A 16 -11.08 12.47 0.01
C LEU A 16 -12.29 13.11 -0.66
N ARG A 17 -13.33 13.42 0.12
CA ARG A 17 -14.55 14.07 -0.40
C ARG A 17 -14.26 15.43 -0.97
N TYR A 18 -13.46 16.24 -0.28
CA TYR A 18 -12.99 17.53 -0.80
C TYR A 18 -12.25 17.37 -2.13
N ALA A 19 -11.30 16.43 -2.22
CA ALA A 19 -10.60 16.18 -3.48
C ALA A 19 -11.54 15.75 -4.61
N LYS A 20 -12.55 14.94 -4.29
CA LYS A 20 -13.56 14.48 -5.25
C LYS A 20 -14.44 15.64 -5.75
N GLU A 21 -14.84 16.56 -4.87
CA GLU A 21 -15.56 17.79 -5.23
C GLU A 21 -14.72 18.71 -6.16
N GLN A 22 -13.38 18.67 -6.03
CA GLN A 22 -12.46 19.37 -6.93
C GLN A 22 -12.20 18.62 -8.25
N GLY A 23 -12.98 17.58 -8.56
CA GLY A 23 -12.87 16.81 -9.80
C GLY A 23 -11.64 15.90 -9.88
N GLN A 24 -10.99 15.59 -8.76
CA GLN A 24 -9.82 14.73 -8.75
C GLN A 24 -10.19 13.24 -8.85
N HIS A 25 -9.36 12.46 -9.55
CA HIS A 25 -9.44 11.00 -9.51
C HIS A 25 -8.89 10.46 -8.20
N ILE A 26 -9.68 9.62 -7.55
CA ILE A 26 -9.36 9.07 -6.23
C ILE A 26 -8.85 7.63 -6.37
N VAL A 27 -7.64 7.41 -5.89
CA VAL A 27 -7.05 6.07 -5.70
C VAL A 27 -6.89 5.85 -4.21
N SER A 28 -7.36 4.74 -3.69
CA SER A 28 -7.17 4.40 -2.27
C SER A 28 -6.38 3.11 -2.08
N VAL A 29 -5.54 3.12 -1.04
CA VAL A 29 -4.82 1.95 -0.53
C VAL A 29 -5.44 1.62 0.82
N VAL A 30 -6.22 0.54 0.89
CA VAL A 30 -6.97 0.18 2.10
C VAL A 30 -6.90 -1.33 2.37
N ASN A 31 -7.02 -1.71 3.65
CA ASN A 31 -7.07 -3.13 4.02
C ASN A 31 -8.50 -3.68 4.05
N VAL A 32 -9.50 -2.83 4.19
CA VAL A 32 -10.92 -3.22 4.21
C VAL A 32 -11.60 -2.77 2.91
N PRO A 33 -11.78 -3.68 1.93
CA PRO A 33 -12.32 -3.31 0.61
C PRO A 33 -13.79 -2.84 0.63
N THR A 34 -14.50 -3.14 1.71
CA THR A 34 -15.91 -2.73 1.91
C THR A 34 -16.06 -1.43 2.68
N SER A 35 -14.95 -0.79 3.04
CA SER A 35 -14.93 0.47 3.81
C SER A 35 -15.50 1.65 3.03
N THR A 36 -15.83 2.72 3.74
CA THR A 36 -16.35 3.95 3.15
C THR A 36 -15.36 4.59 2.19
N ILE A 37 -14.07 4.67 2.55
CA ILE A 37 -13.01 5.17 1.65
C ILE A 37 -12.94 4.33 0.37
N ALA A 38 -13.02 2.99 0.48
CA ALA A 38 -13.01 2.12 -0.69
C ALA A 38 -14.21 2.38 -1.60
N ARG A 39 -15.40 2.44 -1.05
CA ARG A 39 -16.64 2.69 -1.83
C ARG A 39 -16.68 4.06 -2.51
N GLU A 40 -16.06 5.06 -1.91
CA GLU A 40 -16.03 6.41 -2.46
C GLU A 40 -14.85 6.67 -3.42
N SER A 41 -13.94 5.71 -3.56
CA SER A 41 -12.78 5.79 -4.47
C SER A 41 -13.12 5.33 -5.88
N HIS A 42 -12.42 5.88 -6.87
CA HIS A 42 -12.53 5.43 -8.26
C HIS A 42 -11.72 4.13 -8.50
N VAL A 43 -10.61 3.98 -7.79
CA VAL A 43 -9.74 2.79 -7.85
C VAL A 43 -9.34 2.41 -6.43
N VAL A 44 -9.39 1.12 -6.12
CA VAL A 44 -8.99 0.57 -4.83
C VAL A 44 -7.83 -0.39 -5.03
N ALA A 45 -6.74 -0.18 -4.30
CA ALA A 45 -5.61 -1.09 -4.18
C ALA A 45 -5.64 -1.72 -2.77
N PRO A 46 -6.14 -2.95 -2.62
CA PRO A 46 -6.23 -3.60 -1.32
C PRO A 46 -4.86 -4.07 -0.84
N THR A 47 -4.58 -3.91 0.45
CA THR A 47 -3.30 -4.36 1.03
C THR A 47 -3.26 -5.85 1.34
N LEU A 48 -4.44 -6.50 1.47
CA LEU A 48 -4.60 -7.93 1.78
C LEU A 48 -3.86 -8.38 3.06
N ALA A 49 -3.65 -7.46 4.00
CA ALA A 49 -2.93 -7.73 5.25
C ALA A 49 -3.71 -8.64 6.23
N GLY A 50 -4.98 -8.94 5.93
CA GLY A 50 -5.88 -9.63 6.85
C GLY A 50 -6.32 -8.75 8.03
N PRO A 51 -7.05 -9.31 9.01
CA PRO A 51 -7.49 -8.55 10.18
C PRO A 51 -6.30 -8.05 11.01
N GLU A 52 -6.31 -6.77 11.38
CA GLU A 52 -5.38 -6.17 12.35
C GLU A 52 -6.03 -6.24 13.74
N ILE A 53 -5.40 -6.98 14.66
CA ILE A 53 -5.95 -7.21 16.02
C ILE A 53 -5.26 -6.29 17.04
N GLY A 54 -4.10 -5.73 16.70
CA GLY A 54 -3.33 -4.84 17.57
C GLY A 54 -3.79 -3.38 17.51
N VAL A 55 -3.54 -2.63 18.57
CA VAL A 55 -3.72 -1.17 18.59
C VAL A 55 -2.68 -0.49 17.69
N ALA A 56 -1.47 -1.01 17.65
CA ALA A 56 -0.42 -0.56 16.74
C ALA A 56 -0.49 -1.29 15.41
N SER A 57 -0.42 -0.54 14.31
CA SER A 57 -0.38 -1.11 12.98
C SER A 57 1.04 -1.63 12.69
N THR A 58 1.19 -2.94 12.56
CA THR A 58 2.46 -3.59 12.22
C THR A 58 2.44 -4.14 10.79
N LYS A 59 1.80 -5.28 10.57
CA LYS A 59 1.70 -5.90 9.25
C LYS A 59 0.95 -5.04 8.24
N ALA A 60 -0.09 -4.32 8.66
CA ALA A 60 -0.83 -3.43 7.76
C ALA A 60 0.07 -2.31 7.22
N PHE A 61 0.97 -1.76 8.03
CA PHE A 61 1.94 -0.75 7.59
C PHE A 61 2.90 -1.29 6.52
N THR A 62 3.51 -2.46 6.74
CA THR A 62 4.42 -3.06 5.76
C THR A 62 3.71 -3.44 4.46
N CYS A 63 2.46 -3.93 4.54
CA CYS A 63 1.64 -4.20 3.36
C CYS A 63 1.29 -2.91 2.60
N GLN A 64 0.99 -1.81 3.29
CA GLN A 64 0.78 -0.51 2.66
C GLN A 64 2.02 -0.03 1.90
N LEU A 65 3.21 -0.14 2.50
CA LEU A 65 4.47 0.20 1.84
C LEU A 65 4.68 -0.64 0.57
N SER A 66 4.39 -1.95 0.62
CA SER A 66 4.51 -2.84 -0.52
C SER A 66 3.57 -2.44 -1.67
N VAL A 67 2.31 -2.13 -1.37
CA VAL A 67 1.33 -1.66 -2.37
C VAL A 67 1.75 -0.31 -2.94
N LEU A 68 2.22 0.62 -2.12
CA LEU A 68 2.70 1.93 -2.59
C LEU A 68 3.93 1.79 -3.49
N ALA A 69 4.85 0.87 -3.18
CA ALA A 69 5.98 0.57 -4.05
C ALA A 69 5.52 0.01 -5.42
N CYS A 70 4.56 -0.92 -5.42
CA CYS A 70 3.96 -1.42 -6.66
C CYS A 70 3.30 -0.31 -7.48
N LEU A 71 2.54 0.59 -6.84
CA LEU A 71 1.94 1.74 -7.51
C LEU A 71 2.98 2.70 -8.07
N ALA A 72 4.08 2.95 -7.34
CA ALA A 72 5.18 3.81 -7.81
C ALA A 72 5.83 3.23 -9.08
N VAL A 73 6.10 1.93 -9.09
CA VAL A 73 6.62 1.22 -10.28
C VAL A 73 5.64 1.32 -11.44
N ALA A 74 4.36 1.02 -11.22
CA ALA A 74 3.33 1.09 -12.26
C ALA A 74 3.17 2.50 -12.83
N PHE A 75 3.15 3.53 -12.00
CA PHE A 75 3.07 4.92 -12.46
C PHE A 75 4.35 5.36 -13.17
N GLY A 76 5.53 4.97 -12.68
CA GLY A 76 6.80 5.23 -13.34
C GLY A 76 6.84 4.62 -14.73
N ARG A 77 6.34 3.40 -14.87
CA ARG A 77 6.23 2.70 -16.16
C ARG A 77 5.22 3.37 -17.10
N ALA A 78 4.03 3.71 -16.59
CA ALA A 78 2.99 4.36 -17.38
C ALA A 78 3.39 5.74 -17.89
N ARG A 79 4.23 6.47 -17.12
CA ARG A 79 4.75 7.79 -17.50
C ARG A 79 6.05 7.74 -18.33
N GLY A 80 6.56 6.54 -18.61
CA GLY A 80 7.81 6.37 -19.35
C GLY A 80 9.08 6.79 -18.60
N VAL A 81 9.00 6.96 -17.26
CA VAL A 81 10.15 7.33 -16.42
C VAL A 81 11.08 6.15 -16.20
N ILE A 82 10.53 4.94 -16.16
CA ILE A 82 11.30 3.69 -16.09
C ILE A 82 11.00 2.82 -17.30
N ASP A 83 12.01 2.07 -17.76
CA ASP A 83 11.88 1.10 -18.83
C ASP A 83 11.46 -0.28 -18.32
N ARG A 84 11.26 -1.25 -19.24
CA ARG A 84 10.89 -2.63 -18.89
C ARG A 84 11.95 -3.35 -18.06
N LYS A 85 13.23 -3.03 -18.27
CA LYS A 85 14.31 -3.68 -17.52
C LYS A 85 14.31 -3.21 -16.07
N CYS A 86 14.23 -1.92 -15.85
CA CYS A 86 14.13 -1.33 -14.51
C CYS A 86 12.86 -1.81 -13.78
N GLU A 87 11.72 -1.86 -14.46
CA GLU A 87 10.48 -2.45 -13.92
C GLU A 87 10.70 -3.88 -13.44
N ALA A 88 11.30 -4.74 -14.26
CA ALA A 88 11.53 -6.15 -13.93
C ALA A 88 12.47 -6.31 -12.72
N GLU A 89 13.53 -5.50 -12.64
CA GLU A 89 14.48 -5.50 -11.52
C GLU A 89 13.79 -5.07 -10.20
N LEU A 90 12.97 -4.02 -10.23
CA LEU A 90 12.22 -3.54 -9.07
C LEU A 90 11.18 -4.56 -8.60
N VAL A 91 10.43 -5.17 -9.53
CA VAL A 91 9.44 -6.21 -9.23
C VAL A 91 10.13 -7.44 -8.64
N ALA A 92 11.24 -7.89 -9.20
CA ALA A 92 12.01 -9.02 -8.67
C ALA A 92 12.50 -8.73 -7.23
N SER A 93 12.95 -7.50 -6.96
CA SER A 93 13.36 -7.08 -5.62
C SER A 93 12.19 -7.12 -4.62
N LEU A 94 11.00 -6.65 -5.01
CA LEU A 94 9.80 -6.71 -4.17
C LEU A 94 9.38 -8.15 -3.87
N ILE A 95 9.43 -9.03 -4.86
CA ILE A 95 9.14 -10.48 -4.69
C ILE A 95 10.14 -11.14 -3.73
N GLY A 96 11.38 -10.68 -3.71
CA GLY A 96 12.44 -11.19 -2.83
C GLY A 96 12.30 -10.78 -1.35
N VAL A 97 11.55 -9.72 -1.03
CA VAL A 97 11.45 -9.17 0.33
C VAL A 97 11.04 -10.20 1.39
N PRO A 98 10.01 -11.06 1.18
CA PRO A 98 9.64 -12.05 2.20
C PRO A 98 10.77 -13.01 2.57
N GLY A 99 11.59 -13.42 1.59
CA GLY A 99 12.76 -14.27 1.82
C GLY A 99 13.81 -13.57 2.67
N LEU A 100 14.11 -12.31 2.38
CA LEU A 100 15.06 -11.50 3.15
C LEU A 100 14.57 -11.27 4.58
N MET A 101 13.27 -11.01 4.76
CA MET A 101 12.67 -10.90 6.09
C MET A 101 12.80 -12.21 6.89
N ALA A 102 12.53 -13.37 6.27
CA ALA A 102 12.68 -14.65 6.92
C ALA A 102 14.14 -14.94 7.32
N GLU A 103 15.12 -14.51 6.53
CA GLU A 103 16.54 -14.61 6.89
C GLU A 103 16.92 -13.67 8.04
N ALA A 104 16.40 -12.45 8.04
CA ALA A 104 16.64 -11.50 9.12
C ALA A 104 16.15 -12.03 10.48
N LEU A 105 14.95 -12.63 10.50
CA LEU A 105 14.37 -13.24 11.71
C LEU A 105 15.19 -14.41 12.26
N LYS A 106 15.91 -15.15 11.41
CA LYS A 106 16.80 -16.23 11.87
C LYS A 106 18.04 -15.72 12.65
N ARG A 107 18.38 -14.44 12.51
CA ARG A 107 19.51 -13.81 13.21
C ARG A 107 19.13 -13.18 14.54
N GLU A 108 17.85 -13.16 14.90
CA GLU A 108 17.34 -12.59 16.16
C GLU A 108 18.03 -13.17 17.41
N PRO A 109 18.31 -14.50 17.52
CA PRO A 109 19.03 -15.07 18.67
C PRO A 109 20.46 -14.57 18.85
N GLN A 110 21.03 -13.84 17.87
CA GLN A 110 22.40 -13.31 17.92
C GLN A 110 22.45 -11.85 18.39
N ALA A 111 21.29 -11.25 18.65
CA ALA A 111 21.15 -9.83 19.01
C ALA A 111 20.97 -9.61 20.54
N GLU A 112 20.99 -10.69 21.36
CA GLU A 112 21.08 -10.67 22.83
C GLU A 112 22.57 -10.80 23.24
#